data_b032d43ed7ddd8d907a712db84417c4e
#
_entry.id   b032d43ed7ddd8d907a712db84417c4e
#
_cell.length_a   1.000
_cell.length_b   1.000
_cell.length_c   1.000
_cell.angle_alpha   90.00
_cell.angle_beta   90.00
_cell.angle_gamma   90.00
#
_symmetry.space_group_name_H-M   'P 1'
#
loop_
_entity.id
_entity.type
_entity.pdbx_description
1 polymer ?
#
loop_
_entity_poly.entity_id
_entity_poly.type
_entity_poly.pdbx_seq_one_letter_code
_entity_poly.pdbx_strand_id
1 'polypeptide(L)'
;MTHPIARRSLALLAGLAFAPAALAAPGRKPTGPAAPMPEFTIYHLEGRRSERIVWLMEELGMPYKLVFTRGDLGKSMAAIRALSPVVPMAPTVQYGDQILVESGAIIEMVLNRHAGGRLQPALTSRDYPNHLMWMHYAEGSLAARLFSDYRAWLTSPPTARSPLVDSEAVVQFAENFLGAHPWFGGAEFSGADIMMMFPLNVATSLNIVDVAQFPNVAAWKVKAEARPAYRAMLAKARPDGMIGNLPVLPKHAPSGPRGARK
;
A
#
# COMPACT_ATOMS: atom_id res chain seq x y z
N MET A 1 59.41 43.24 31.27
CA MET A 1 58.78 42.34 32.22
C MET A 1 58.14 41.17 31.44
N THR A 2 58.82 40.06 31.37
CA THR A 2 58.51 38.90 30.56
C THR A 2 57.94 37.81 31.45
N HIS A 3 56.70 37.35 31.12
CA HIS A 3 56.12 36.14 31.74
C HIS A 3 56.15 34.96 30.75
N PRO A 4 56.58 33.80 31.21
CA PRO A 4 56.73 32.63 30.35
C PRO A 4 55.43 31.86 30.22
N ILE A 5 55.19 31.37 28.99
CA ILE A 5 54.10 30.44 28.64
C ILE A 5 54.48 29.03 29.06
N ALA A 6 53.73 28.46 29.98
CA ALA A 6 53.88 27.07 30.39
C ALA A 6 53.24 26.11 29.35
N ARG A 7 54.08 25.25 28.77
CA ARG A 7 53.67 24.09 27.99
C ARG A 7 53.15 23.00 28.95
N ARG A 8 51.93 22.53 28.77
CA ARG A 8 51.39 21.27 29.34
C ARG A 8 50.98 20.35 28.22
N SER A 9 51.77 19.39 27.99
CA SER A 9 51.69 17.91 28.00
C SER A 9 50.46 17.28 27.35
N LEU A 10 50.77 16.55 26.29
CA LEU A 10 49.97 15.49 25.66
C LEU A 10 49.31 14.59 26.69
N ALA A 11 48.03 14.33 26.52
CA ALA A 11 47.33 13.26 27.16
C ALA A 11 46.86 12.21 26.10
N LEU A 12 47.22 11.02 26.39
CA LEU A 12 46.97 9.75 25.70
C LEU A 12 45.62 9.64 24.96
N LEU A 13 45.67 9.33 23.69
CA LEU A 13 44.59 8.71 22.94
C LEU A 13 44.56 7.22 23.33
N ALA A 14 43.60 6.85 24.17
CA ALA A 14 43.24 5.45 24.41
C ALA A 14 42.57 4.92 23.16
N GLY A 15 43.20 3.95 22.51
CA GLY A 15 42.65 3.23 21.38
C GLY A 15 41.40 2.42 21.78
N LEU A 16 40.27 2.84 21.29
CA LEU A 16 39.04 2.00 21.27
C LEU A 16 39.27 0.88 20.24
N ALA A 17 39.62 -0.30 20.74
CA ALA A 17 39.60 -1.51 19.93
C ALA A 17 38.16 -1.82 19.54
N PHE A 18 37.81 -1.60 18.27
CA PHE A 18 36.59 -2.14 17.69
C PHE A 18 36.71 -3.66 17.66
N ALA A 19 35.97 -4.33 18.51
CA ALA A 19 35.74 -5.77 18.36
C ALA A 19 34.98 -6.00 17.03
N PRO A 20 35.37 -6.94 16.20
CA PRO A 20 34.62 -7.26 14.99
C PRO A 20 33.22 -7.69 15.39
N ALA A 21 32.20 -6.98 14.89
CA ALA A 21 30.81 -7.39 15.03
C ALA A 21 30.69 -8.81 14.47
N ALA A 22 30.26 -9.73 15.31
CA ALA A 22 29.96 -11.09 14.88
C ALA A 22 28.95 -10.98 13.71
N LEU A 23 29.33 -11.50 12.53
CA LEU A 23 28.42 -11.67 11.42
C LEU A 23 27.21 -12.44 11.95
N ALA A 24 26.04 -11.80 11.94
CA ALA A 24 24.78 -12.46 12.23
C ALA A 24 24.67 -13.68 11.30
N ALA A 25 24.48 -14.85 11.88
CA ALA A 25 24.24 -16.06 11.12
C ALA A 25 23.09 -15.83 10.13
N PRO A 26 23.18 -16.35 8.90
CA PRO A 26 22.11 -16.20 7.91
C PRO A 26 20.79 -16.67 8.53
N GLY A 27 19.79 -15.80 8.53
CA GLY A 27 18.48 -16.05 9.12
C GLY A 27 17.95 -17.41 8.68
N ARG A 28 17.78 -18.30 9.65
CA ARG A 28 17.28 -19.66 9.44
C ARG A 28 15.90 -19.54 8.78
N LYS A 29 15.76 -20.00 7.53
CA LYS A 29 14.44 -20.20 6.93
C LYS A 29 13.61 -21.04 7.90
N PRO A 30 12.32 -20.72 8.14
CA PRO A 30 11.46 -21.59 8.92
C PRO A 30 11.45 -22.98 8.26
N THR A 31 12.03 -23.98 8.89
CA THR A 31 12.13 -25.36 8.38
C THR A 31 11.06 -26.26 9.00
N GLY A 32 9.87 -25.76 9.19
CA GLY A 32 8.70 -26.55 9.58
C GLY A 32 7.59 -26.43 8.55
N PRO A 33 6.66 -27.38 8.47
CA PRO A 33 5.44 -27.18 7.70
C PRO A 33 4.78 -25.89 8.18
N ALA A 34 4.35 -25.04 7.25
CA ALA A 34 3.63 -23.82 7.59
C ALA A 34 2.47 -24.20 8.52
N ALA A 35 2.38 -23.55 9.67
CA ALA A 35 1.25 -23.76 10.58
C ALA A 35 -0.05 -23.58 9.80
N PRO A 36 -1.07 -24.41 10.00
CA PRO A 36 -2.34 -24.24 9.34
C PRO A 36 -2.86 -22.82 9.61
N MET A 37 -3.35 -22.15 8.58
CA MET A 37 -3.89 -20.80 8.73
C MET A 37 -5.13 -20.89 9.64
N PRO A 38 -5.21 -20.11 10.74
CA PRO A 38 -6.39 -20.06 11.57
C PRO A 38 -7.58 -19.54 10.77
N GLU A 39 -8.79 -19.64 11.33
CA GLU A 39 -9.97 -19.05 10.71
C GLU A 39 -9.72 -17.58 10.37
N PHE A 40 -10.04 -17.20 9.13
CA PHE A 40 -9.80 -15.89 8.57
C PHE A 40 -11.11 -15.29 8.08
N THR A 41 -11.62 -14.31 8.82
CA THR A 41 -12.89 -13.64 8.48
C THR A 41 -12.64 -12.18 8.14
N ILE A 42 -13.04 -11.76 6.95
CA ILE A 42 -12.89 -10.40 6.43
C ILE A 42 -14.22 -9.67 6.63
N TYR A 43 -14.23 -8.64 7.46
CA TYR A 43 -15.34 -7.71 7.58
C TYR A 43 -15.16 -6.60 6.54
N HIS A 44 -16.07 -6.57 5.58
CA HIS A 44 -15.87 -5.90 4.31
C HIS A 44 -16.79 -4.69 4.13
N LEU A 45 -16.29 -3.69 3.43
CA LEU A 45 -17.06 -2.59 2.85
C LEU A 45 -16.83 -2.55 1.34
N GLU A 46 -17.91 -2.63 0.58
CA GLU A 46 -17.87 -2.59 -0.89
C GLU A 46 -17.20 -1.32 -1.40
N GLY A 47 -16.28 -1.46 -2.36
CA GLY A 47 -15.53 -0.35 -2.92
C GLY A 47 -14.51 0.28 -1.98
N ARG A 48 -14.09 -0.41 -0.92
CA ARG A 48 -13.12 0.09 0.07
C ARG A 48 -11.89 -0.80 0.15
N ARG A 49 -10.95 -0.40 0.99
CA ARG A 49 -9.63 -1.06 1.15
C ARG A 49 -9.68 -2.54 1.52
N SER A 50 -10.81 -3.02 2.04
CA SER A 50 -11.01 -4.45 2.33
C SER A 50 -11.01 -5.34 1.08
N GLU A 51 -11.27 -4.78 -0.11
CA GLU A 51 -11.12 -5.50 -1.38
C GLU A 51 -9.69 -6.01 -1.58
N ARG A 52 -8.68 -5.31 -1.07
CA ARG A 52 -7.28 -5.74 -1.10
C ARG A 52 -7.08 -7.11 -0.45
N ILE A 53 -7.78 -7.33 0.68
CA ILE A 53 -7.63 -8.59 1.42
C ILE A 53 -8.36 -9.71 0.70
N VAL A 54 -9.55 -9.44 0.17
CA VAL A 54 -10.27 -10.41 -0.66
C VAL A 54 -9.44 -10.80 -1.88
N TRP A 55 -8.88 -9.81 -2.58
CA TRP A 55 -8.01 -10.07 -3.74
C TRP A 55 -6.77 -10.88 -3.38
N LEU A 56 -6.10 -10.56 -2.27
CA LEU A 56 -4.96 -11.34 -1.78
C LEU A 56 -5.33 -12.81 -1.57
N MET A 57 -6.48 -13.06 -0.91
CA MET A 57 -6.92 -14.43 -0.63
C MET A 57 -7.28 -15.20 -1.91
N GLU A 58 -7.89 -14.54 -2.90
CA GLU A 58 -8.15 -15.13 -4.22
C GLU A 58 -6.84 -15.44 -4.99
N GLU A 59 -5.84 -14.55 -4.95
CA GLU A 59 -4.52 -14.80 -5.57
C GLU A 59 -3.78 -15.98 -4.92
N LEU A 60 -3.94 -16.13 -3.64
CA LEU A 60 -3.30 -17.22 -2.89
C LEU A 60 -4.11 -18.51 -2.92
N GLY A 61 -5.38 -18.47 -3.35
CA GLY A 61 -6.30 -19.61 -3.28
C GLY A 61 -6.55 -20.08 -1.84
N MET A 62 -6.53 -19.14 -0.88
CA MET A 62 -6.70 -19.44 0.54
C MET A 62 -8.16 -19.30 0.99
N PRO A 63 -8.63 -20.16 1.92
CA PRO A 63 -9.98 -20.07 2.43
C PRO A 63 -10.16 -18.84 3.33
N TYR A 64 -11.32 -18.21 3.25
CA TYR A 64 -11.73 -17.11 4.13
C TYR A 64 -13.25 -17.02 4.23
N LYS A 65 -13.74 -16.36 5.26
CA LYS A 65 -15.13 -15.93 5.36
C LYS A 65 -15.22 -14.43 4.99
N LEU A 66 -16.29 -14.06 4.29
CA LEU A 66 -16.55 -12.67 3.92
C LEU A 66 -17.86 -12.21 4.57
N VAL A 67 -17.79 -11.19 5.41
CA VAL A 67 -18.92 -10.66 6.18
C VAL A 67 -19.19 -9.22 5.75
N PHE A 68 -20.35 -9.00 5.13
CA PHE A 68 -20.88 -7.68 4.78
C PHE A 68 -22.36 -7.79 4.44
N THR A 69 -23.07 -6.68 4.41
CA THR A 69 -24.43 -6.60 3.87
C THR A 69 -24.37 -5.96 2.50
N ARG A 70 -24.65 -6.76 1.48
CA ARG A 70 -24.64 -6.35 0.07
C ARG A 70 -25.50 -5.11 -0.14
N GLY A 71 -24.93 -4.09 -0.77
CA GLY A 71 -25.61 -2.82 -1.06
C GLY A 71 -25.84 -1.90 0.14
N ASP A 72 -25.43 -2.30 1.35
CA ASP A 72 -25.68 -1.55 2.57
C ASP A 72 -24.37 -1.32 3.37
N LEU A 73 -23.70 -0.21 3.04
CA LEU A 73 -22.46 0.18 3.73
C LEU A 73 -22.69 0.48 5.22
N GLY A 74 -23.89 0.93 5.60
CA GLY A 74 -24.23 1.25 6.98
C GLY A 74 -24.27 -0.01 7.85
N LYS A 75 -24.98 -1.05 7.40
CA LYS A 75 -25.02 -2.34 8.11
C LYS A 75 -23.65 -3.04 8.12
N SER A 76 -22.93 -2.99 7.00
CA SER A 76 -21.57 -3.52 6.93
C SER A 76 -20.63 -2.81 7.92
N MET A 77 -20.72 -1.48 8.03
CA MET A 77 -19.95 -0.70 9.01
C MET A 77 -20.37 -1.00 10.44
N ALA A 78 -21.66 -1.26 10.72
CA ALA A 78 -22.12 -1.65 12.04
C ALA A 78 -21.49 -2.96 12.52
N ALA A 79 -21.35 -3.95 11.64
CA ALA A 79 -20.64 -5.20 11.93
C ALA A 79 -19.16 -4.97 12.27
N ILE A 80 -18.49 -4.08 11.52
CA ILE A 80 -17.09 -3.68 11.80
C ILE A 80 -16.99 -2.99 13.16
N ARG A 81 -17.92 -2.06 13.45
CA ARG A 81 -17.92 -1.31 14.72
C ARG A 81 -18.14 -2.21 15.93
N ALA A 82 -18.87 -3.30 15.79
CA ALA A 82 -19.07 -4.25 16.85
C ALA A 82 -17.75 -4.92 17.30
N LEU A 83 -16.79 -5.09 16.38
CA LEU A 83 -15.48 -5.67 16.65
C LEU A 83 -14.40 -4.64 16.99
N SER A 84 -14.47 -3.48 16.40
CA SER A 84 -13.51 -2.39 16.54
C SER A 84 -14.23 -1.07 16.82
N PRO A 85 -14.76 -0.88 18.05
CA PRO A 85 -15.64 0.26 18.36
C PRO A 85 -14.94 1.61 18.37
N VAL A 86 -13.64 1.64 18.68
CA VAL A 86 -12.85 2.88 18.76
C VAL A 86 -12.36 3.31 17.38
N VAL A 87 -11.90 2.36 16.58
CA VAL A 87 -11.39 2.61 15.23
C VAL A 87 -12.08 1.68 14.24
N PRO A 88 -13.37 1.93 13.91
CA PRO A 88 -14.08 1.13 12.93
C PRO A 88 -13.59 1.47 11.51
N MET A 89 -12.85 0.57 10.89
CA MET A 89 -12.30 0.76 9.55
C MET A 89 -12.31 -0.53 8.73
N ALA A 90 -12.33 -0.39 7.41
CA ALA A 90 -12.19 -1.51 6.49
C ALA A 90 -10.82 -1.48 5.82
N PRO A 91 -10.07 -2.62 5.82
CA PRO A 91 -10.48 -3.91 6.38
C PRO A 91 -10.41 -3.96 7.91
N THR A 92 -11.35 -4.70 8.52
CA THR A 92 -11.20 -5.34 9.81
C THR A 92 -11.20 -6.84 9.55
N VAL A 93 -10.22 -7.56 10.08
CA VAL A 93 -10.05 -9.00 9.89
C VAL A 93 -10.01 -9.69 11.25
N GLN A 94 -10.81 -10.72 11.41
CA GLN A 94 -10.65 -11.67 12.50
C GLN A 94 -9.72 -12.79 12.04
N TYR A 95 -8.60 -12.93 12.72
CA TYR A 95 -7.56 -13.93 12.47
C TYR A 95 -7.43 -14.81 13.73
N GLY A 96 -8.13 -15.92 13.75
CA GLY A 96 -8.32 -16.71 14.98
C GLY A 96 -9.00 -15.88 16.05
N ASP A 97 -8.32 -15.65 17.16
CA ASP A 97 -8.76 -14.83 18.31
C ASP A 97 -8.36 -13.34 18.21
N GLN A 98 -7.60 -12.96 17.18
CA GLN A 98 -7.09 -11.60 17.00
C GLN A 98 -7.95 -10.78 16.03
N ILE A 99 -8.14 -9.51 16.36
CA ILE A 99 -8.74 -8.53 15.45
C ILE A 99 -7.63 -7.67 14.86
N LEU A 100 -7.51 -7.70 13.54
CA LEU A 100 -6.49 -6.97 12.80
C LEU A 100 -7.14 -5.88 11.96
N VAL A 101 -6.48 -4.74 11.90
CA VAL A 101 -6.75 -3.63 10.98
C VAL A 101 -5.48 -3.31 10.20
N GLU A 102 -5.50 -2.32 9.32
CA GLU A 102 -4.40 -1.96 8.43
C GLU A 102 -4.15 -2.99 7.31
N SER A 103 -4.65 -2.68 6.12
CA SER A 103 -4.55 -3.59 4.97
C SER A 103 -3.11 -3.97 4.60
N GLY A 104 -2.17 -3.03 4.71
CA GLY A 104 -0.74 -3.29 4.45
C GLY A 104 -0.17 -4.32 5.42
N ALA A 105 -0.41 -4.13 6.73
CA ALA A 105 0.05 -5.06 7.76
C ALA A 105 -0.58 -6.44 7.63
N ILE A 106 -1.87 -6.52 7.29
CA ILE A 106 -2.58 -7.79 7.07
C ILE A 106 -1.97 -8.52 5.85
N ILE A 107 -1.74 -7.80 4.74
CA ILE A 107 -1.10 -8.38 3.54
C ILE A 107 0.29 -8.91 3.89
N GLU A 108 1.12 -8.09 4.50
CA GLU A 108 2.50 -8.46 4.85
C GLU A 108 2.53 -9.67 5.79
N MET A 109 1.66 -9.69 6.80
CA MET A 109 1.53 -10.84 7.72
C MET A 109 1.15 -12.13 6.97
N VAL A 110 0.15 -12.07 6.06
CA VAL A 110 -0.28 -13.24 5.27
C VAL A 110 0.85 -13.70 4.33
N LEU A 111 1.53 -12.77 3.65
CA LEU A 111 2.64 -13.08 2.75
C LEU A 111 3.79 -13.77 3.49
N ASN A 112 4.17 -13.26 4.65
CA ASN A 112 5.28 -13.78 5.42
C ASN A 112 4.97 -15.13 6.10
N ARG A 113 3.73 -15.36 6.52
CA ARG A 113 3.36 -16.55 7.30
C ARG A 113 2.77 -17.68 6.47
N HIS A 114 2.03 -17.35 5.42
CA HIS A 114 1.15 -18.31 4.75
C HIS A 114 1.37 -18.44 3.24
N ALA A 115 1.96 -17.43 2.59
CA ALA A 115 2.07 -17.42 1.14
C ALA A 115 3.19 -18.33 0.57
N GLY A 116 4.11 -18.83 1.41
CA GLY A 116 5.20 -19.70 0.95
C GLY A 116 6.14 -19.03 -0.06
N GLY A 117 6.35 -17.73 0.05
CA GLY A 117 7.18 -16.93 -0.85
C GLY A 117 6.46 -16.42 -2.11
N ARG A 118 5.14 -16.67 -2.25
CA ARG A 118 4.35 -16.11 -3.36
C ARG A 118 4.01 -14.65 -3.12
N LEU A 119 3.82 -13.90 -4.18
CA LEU A 119 3.37 -12.50 -4.19
C LEU A 119 4.28 -11.52 -3.44
N GLN A 120 5.53 -11.90 -3.22
CA GLN A 120 6.58 -11.01 -2.73
C GLN A 120 7.94 -11.47 -3.25
N PRO A 121 8.85 -10.56 -3.61
CA PRO A 121 10.22 -10.91 -3.93
C PRO A 121 10.92 -11.53 -2.70
N ALA A 122 11.90 -12.40 -2.93
CA ALA A 122 12.75 -12.88 -1.84
C ALA A 122 13.44 -11.72 -1.13
N LEU A 123 13.64 -11.81 0.19
CA LEU A 123 14.26 -10.74 0.99
C LEU A 123 15.64 -10.31 0.46
N THR A 124 16.35 -11.22 -0.21
CA THR A 124 17.66 -10.97 -0.84
C THR A 124 17.56 -10.50 -2.28
N SER A 125 16.36 -10.43 -2.86
CA SER A 125 16.14 -9.94 -4.21
C SER A 125 16.39 -8.44 -4.30
N ARG A 126 16.96 -7.99 -5.43
CA ARG A 126 17.07 -6.55 -5.75
C ARG A 126 15.71 -5.85 -5.84
N ASP A 127 14.63 -6.58 -6.06
CA ASP A 127 13.26 -6.04 -6.16
C ASP A 127 12.59 -5.88 -4.81
N TYR A 128 13.10 -6.50 -3.74
CA TYR A 128 12.48 -6.44 -2.42
C TYR A 128 12.36 -5.02 -1.85
N PRO A 129 13.37 -4.14 -1.94
CA PRO A 129 13.23 -2.75 -1.50
C PRO A 129 12.11 -1.99 -2.23
N ASN A 130 11.95 -2.23 -3.54
CA ASN A 130 10.86 -1.64 -4.33
C ASN A 130 9.50 -2.16 -3.86
N HIS A 131 9.36 -3.47 -3.71
CA HIS A 131 8.15 -4.08 -3.18
C HIS A 131 7.75 -3.46 -1.83
N LEU A 132 8.69 -3.39 -0.88
CA LEU A 132 8.44 -2.83 0.44
C LEU A 132 8.06 -1.34 0.35
N MET A 133 8.77 -0.56 -0.45
CA MET A 133 8.45 0.85 -0.67
C MET A 133 7.01 1.02 -1.18
N TRP A 134 6.59 0.27 -2.20
CA TRP A 134 5.24 0.41 -2.76
C TRP A 134 4.14 -0.14 -1.86
N MET A 135 4.43 -1.13 -1.03
CA MET A 135 3.52 -1.56 0.04
C MET A 135 3.12 -0.40 0.96
N HIS A 136 4.09 0.45 1.32
CA HIS A 136 3.87 1.59 2.22
C HIS A 136 3.47 2.86 1.49
N TYR A 137 3.97 3.09 0.26
CA TYR A 137 3.66 4.27 -0.54
C TYR A 137 2.16 4.40 -0.83
N ALA A 138 1.47 3.29 -1.02
CA ALA A 138 0.05 3.26 -1.36
C ALA A 138 -0.83 4.04 -0.36
N GLU A 139 -0.55 3.94 0.94
CA GLU A 139 -1.30 4.68 1.98
C GLU A 139 -0.53 5.91 2.46
N GLY A 140 0.76 5.75 2.76
CA GLY A 140 1.57 6.81 3.39
C GLY A 140 1.80 8.03 2.51
N SER A 141 1.85 7.84 1.20
CA SER A 141 2.10 8.93 0.25
C SER A 141 0.93 9.15 -0.71
N LEU A 142 0.55 8.11 -1.47
CA LEU A 142 -0.42 8.25 -2.54
C LEU A 142 -1.82 8.54 -1.99
N ALA A 143 -2.41 7.64 -1.21
CA ALA A 143 -3.76 7.84 -0.66
C ALA A 143 -3.83 9.07 0.26
N ALA A 144 -2.80 9.28 1.10
CA ALA A 144 -2.74 10.44 1.97
C ALA A 144 -2.83 11.75 1.19
N ARG A 145 -2.07 11.89 0.09
CA ARG A 145 -2.11 13.08 -0.76
C ARG A 145 -3.45 13.20 -1.50
N LEU A 146 -3.91 12.12 -2.12
CA LEU A 146 -5.19 12.12 -2.85
C LEU A 146 -6.35 12.59 -1.96
N PHE A 147 -6.48 12.05 -0.75
CA PHE A 147 -7.56 12.45 0.15
C PHE A 147 -7.37 13.84 0.75
N SER A 148 -6.14 14.32 0.93
CA SER A 148 -5.87 15.69 1.33
C SER A 148 -6.33 16.68 0.27
N ASP A 149 -5.89 16.50 -0.97
CA ASP A 149 -6.27 17.35 -2.09
C ASP A 149 -7.77 17.26 -2.38
N TYR A 150 -8.34 16.06 -2.34
CA TYR A 150 -9.78 15.85 -2.51
C TYR A 150 -10.60 16.72 -1.55
N ARG A 151 -10.26 16.73 -0.26
CA ARG A 151 -10.97 17.55 0.73
C ARG A 151 -10.85 19.04 0.45
N ALA A 152 -9.65 19.48 0.07
CA ALA A 152 -9.42 20.88 -0.29
C ALA A 152 -10.16 21.26 -1.58
N TRP A 153 -10.16 20.38 -2.57
CA TRP A 153 -10.74 20.65 -3.89
C TRP A 153 -12.27 20.56 -3.95
N LEU A 154 -12.90 19.94 -2.95
CA LEU A 154 -14.36 20.00 -2.80
C LEU A 154 -14.87 21.45 -2.62
N THR A 155 -14.06 22.31 -2.01
CA THR A 155 -14.41 23.72 -1.76
C THR A 155 -13.69 24.69 -2.69
N SER A 156 -12.47 24.34 -3.13
CA SER A 156 -11.62 25.19 -3.98
C SER A 156 -10.85 24.34 -5.00
N PRO A 157 -11.51 23.93 -6.10
CA PRO A 157 -10.84 23.18 -7.17
C PRO A 157 -9.70 24.02 -7.77
N PRO A 158 -8.56 23.41 -8.11
CA PRO A 158 -7.43 24.12 -8.71
C PRO A 158 -7.76 24.54 -10.15
N THR A 159 -7.33 25.74 -10.53
CA THR A 159 -7.44 26.28 -11.90
C THR A 159 -6.15 26.14 -12.69
N ALA A 160 -5.03 25.79 -12.01
CA ALA A 160 -3.73 25.58 -12.59
C ALA A 160 -2.98 24.46 -11.83
N ARG A 161 -1.97 23.88 -12.47
CA ARG A 161 -1.12 22.89 -11.81
C ARG A 161 -0.34 23.51 -10.65
N SER A 162 -0.30 22.80 -9.53
CA SER A 162 0.50 23.20 -8.38
C SER A 162 2.00 23.12 -8.69
N PRO A 163 2.82 24.09 -8.25
CA PRO A 163 4.27 23.96 -8.26
C PRO A 163 4.77 23.02 -7.14
N LEU A 164 3.93 22.69 -6.17
CA LEU A 164 4.23 21.81 -5.04
C LEU A 164 3.88 20.36 -5.36
N VAL A 165 4.22 19.47 -4.45
CA VAL A 165 3.81 18.08 -4.53
C VAL A 165 2.31 17.99 -4.28
N ASP A 166 1.59 17.48 -5.26
CA ASP A 166 0.13 17.30 -5.27
C ASP A 166 -0.23 15.88 -5.71
N SER A 167 -1.53 15.62 -5.89
CA SER A 167 -2.04 14.33 -6.34
C SER A 167 -1.45 13.89 -7.69
N GLU A 168 -1.20 14.80 -8.63
CA GLU A 168 -0.55 14.45 -9.90
C GLU A 168 0.92 14.03 -9.69
N ALA A 169 1.65 14.71 -8.81
CA ALA A 169 3.06 14.41 -8.56
C ALA A 169 3.24 13.01 -7.97
N VAL A 170 2.36 12.59 -7.05
CA VAL A 170 2.43 11.24 -6.47
C VAL A 170 2.01 10.16 -7.46
N VAL A 171 1.10 10.43 -8.39
CA VAL A 171 0.79 9.51 -9.50
C VAL A 171 1.95 9.48 -10.50
N GLN A 172 2.60 10.62 -10.79
CA GLN A 172 3.76 10.68 -11.67
C GLN A 172 4.94 9.83 -11.18
N PHE A 173 5.12 9.73 -9.86
CA PHE A 173 6.15 8.86 -9.30
C PHE A 173 5.87 7.38 -9.63
N ALA A 174 4.60 6.95 -9.54
CA ALA A 174 4.18 5.62 -9.96
C ALA A 174 4.35 5.40 -11.47
N GLU A 175 3.98 6.41 -12.29
CA GLU A 175 4.16 6.39 -13.75
C GLU A 175 5.62 6.16 -14.14
N ASN A 176 6.54 6.92 -13.54
CA ASN A 176 7.97 6.82 -13.84
C ASN A 176 8.51 5.43 -13.47
N PHE A 177 8.10 4.89 -12.33
CA PHE A 177 8.53 3.56 -11.90
C PHE A 177 8.04 2.46 -12.87
N LEU A 178 6.78 2.50 -13.24
CA LEU A 178 6.19 1.52 -14.16
C LEU A 178 6.71 1.66 -15.60
N GLY A 179 7.33 2.77 -15.95
CA GLY A 179 8.07 2.91 -17.21
C GLY A 179 9.31 2.01 -17.32
N ALA A 180 9.86 1.57 -16.18
CA ALA A 180 11.01 0.68 -16.09
C ALA A 180 10.70 -0.72 -15.52
N HIS A 181 9.51 -0.91 -14.94
CA HIS A 181 9.14 -2.14 -14.27
C HIS A 181 7.72 -2.58 -14.66
N PRO A 182 7.51 -3.87 -14.91
CA PRO A 182 6.19 -4.37 -15.31
C PRO A 182 5.16 -4.37 -14.16
N TRP A 183 5.61 -4.33 -12.90
CA TRP A 183 4.80 -4.39 -11.69
C TRP A 183 5.41 -3.54 -10.57
N PHE A 184 4.61 -3.14 -9.58
CA PHE A 184 5.12 -2.45 -8.39
C PHE A 184 6.03 -3.33 -7.53
N GLY A 185 5.91 -4.64 -7.61
CA GLY A 185 6.85 -5.58 -7.02
C GLY A 185 8.18 -5.72 -7.77
N GLY A 186 8.34 -5.04 -8.89
CA GLY A 186 9.50 -5.17 -9.77
C GLY A 186 9.18 -6.07 -10.98
N ALA A 187 9.90 -7.19 -11.12
CA ALA A 187 9.71 -8.11 -12.25
C ALA A 187 8.37 -8.86 -12.22
N GLU A 188 7.81 -9.11 -11.03
CA GLU A 188 6.61 -9.92 -10.84
C GLU A 188 5.53 -9.20 -10.04
N PHE A 189 4.28 -9.61 -10.27
CA PHE A 189 3.12 -9.17 -9.50
C PHE A 189 3.28 -9.53 -8.01
N SER A 190 2.93 -8.61 -7.12
CA SER A 190 3.13 -8.77 -5.68
C SER A 190 2.04 -8.09 -4.84
N GLY A 191 2.13 -8.21 -3.53
CA GLY A 191 1.29 -7.47 -2.58
C GLY A 191 1.32 -5.95 -2.80
N ALA A 192 2.42 -5.41 -3.33
CA ALA A 192 2.54 -3.98 -3.65
C ALA A 192 1.52 -3.55 -4.72
N ASP A 193 1.31 -4.39 -5.74
CA ASP A 193 0.30 -4.15 -6.77
C ASP A 193 -1.12 -4.17 -6.20
N ILE A 194 -1.38 -5.10 -5.27
CA ILE A 194 -2.65 -5.16 -4.55
C ILE A 194 -2.89 -3.88 -3.75
N MET A 195 -1.86 -3.37 -3.08
CA MET A 195 -1.94 -2.12 -2.31
C MET A 195 -2.21 -0.90 -3.18
N MET A 196 -1.56 -0.81 -4.34
CA MET A 196 -1.62 0.35 -5.23
C MET A 196 -2.94 0.48 -5.99
N MET A 197 -3.69 -0.61 -6.20
CA MET A 197 -4.93 -0.59 -6.98
C MET A 197 -5.99 0.35 -6.37
N PHE A 198 -6.22 0.29 -5.06
CA PHE A 198 -7.27 1.09 -4.43
C PHE A 198 -7.06 2.60 -4.58
N PRO A 199 -5.92 3.21 -4.23
CA PRO A 199 -5.76 4.65 -4.37
C PRO A 199 -5.79 5.11 -5.83
N LEU A 200 -5.29 4.34 -6.79
CA LEU A 200 -5.38 4.68 -8.21
C LEU A 200 -6.82 4.61 -8.75
N ASN A 201 -7.63 3.66 -8.25
CA ASN A 201 -9.06 3.63 -8.55
C ASN A 201 -9.80 4.83 -7.97
N VAL A 202 -9.49 5.21 -6.72
CA VAL A 202 -10.07 6.39 -6.06
C VAL A 202 -9.69 7.67 -6.80
N ALA A 203 -8.44 7.81 -7.24
CA ALA A 203 -7.98 8.98 -8.01
C ALA A 203 -8.88 9.22 -9.22
N THR A 204 -9.18 8.18 -9.98
CA THR A 204 -10.05 8.27 -11.17
C THR A 204 -11.53 8.43 -10.80
N SER A 205 -12.04 7.59 -9.89
CA SER A 205 -13.49 7.55 -9.58
C SER A 205 -14.01 8.83 -8.92
N LEU A 206 -13.17 9.54 -8.19
CA LEU A 206 -13.49 10.83 -7.57
C LEU A 206 -13.03 12.04 -8.41
N ASN A 207 -12.53 11.80 -9.62
CA ASN A 207 -12.01 12.85 -10.51
C ASN A 207 -10.90 13.70 -9.87
N ILE A 208 -10.03 13.08 -9.04
CA ILE A 208 -8.90 13.76 -8.42
C ILE A 208 -7.75 13.86 -9.43
N VAL A 209 -7.41 12.73 -10.07
CA VAL A 209 -6.42 12.64 -11.15
C VAL A 209 -6.97 11.68 -12.20
N ASP A 210 -6.92 12.09 -13.45
CA ASP A 210 -7.23 11.19 -14.57
C ASP A 210 -6.06 10.24 -14.83
N VAL A 211 -6.12 9.07 -14.20
CA VAL A 211 -5.08 8.04 -14.29
C VAL A 211 -4.88 7.53 -15.72
N ALA A 212 -5.89 7.64 -16.60
CA ALA A 212 -5.76 7.27 -18.00
C ALA A 212 -4.77 8.15 -18.78
N GLN A 213 -4.46 9.34 -18.28
CA GLN A 213 -3.43 10.22 -18.84
C GLN A 213 -1.99 9.77 -18.53
N PHE A 214 -1.82 8.73 -17.69
CA PHE A 214 -0.53 8.19 -17.29
C PHE A 214 -0.37 6.80 -17.93
N PRO A 215 0.27 6.70 -19.11
CA PRO A 215 0.19 5.50 -19.97
C PRO A 215 0.74 4.23 -19.31
N ASN A 216 1.79 4.32 -18.49
CA ASN A 216 2.35 3.13 -17.82
C ASN A 216 1.44 2.67 -16.69
N VAL A 217 0.88 3.59 -15.91
CA VAL A 217 -0.12 3.29 -14.87
C VAL A 217 -1.38 2.70 -15.51
N ALA A 218 -1.86 3.28 -16.62
CA ALA A 218 -3.02 2.77 -17.34
C ALA A 218 -2.78 1.35 -17.88
N ALA A 219 -1.62 1.09 -18.48
CA ALA A 219 -1.25 -0.23 -18.96
C ALA A 219 -1.11 -1.27 -17.82
N TRP A 220 -0.48 -0.87 -16.70
CA TRP A 220 -0.40 -1.70 -15.51
C TRP A 220 -1.81 -2.04 -14.98
N LYS A 221 -2.69 -1.05 -14.90
CA LYS A 221 -4.06 -1.23 -14.40
C LYS A 221 -4.83 -2.27 -15.24
N VAL A 222 -4.79 -2.15 -16.57
CA VAL A 222 -5.42 -3.11 -17.48
C VAL A 222 -4.89 -4.53 -17.22
N LYS A 223 -3.57 -4.67 -17.09
CA LYS A 223 -2.93 -5.96 -16.83
C LYS A 223 -3.31 -6.54 -15.45
N ALA A 224 -3.39 -5.71 -14.42
CA ALA A 224 -3.78 -6.12 -13.07
C ALA A 224 -5.25 -6.53 -13.02
N GLU A 225 -6.15 -5.78 -13.66
CA GLU A 225 -7.58 -6.07 -13.73
C GLU A 225 -7.92 -7.32 -14.58
N ALA A 226 -7.04 -7.68 -15.51
CA ALA A 226 -7.18 -8.90 -16.30
C ALA A 226 -6.94 -10.19 -15.50
N ARG A 227 -6.36 -10.10 -14.29
CA ARG A 227 -6.06 -11.27 -13.45
C ARG A 227 -7.34 -11.98 -13.01
N PRO A 228 -7.40 -13.32 -13.11
CA PRO A 228 -8.58 -14.09 -12.70
C PRO A 228 -8.98 -13.81 -11.24
N ALA A 229 -8.02 -13.71 -10.34
CA ALA A 229 -8.25 -13.44 -8.92
C ALA A 229 -8.84 -12.04 -8.67
N TYR A 230 -8.45 -11.03 -9.46
CA TYR A 230 -9.07 -9.70 -9.38
C TYR A 230 -10.55 -9.75 -9.76
N ARG A 231 -10.89 -10.47 -10.83
CA ARG A 231 -12.29 -10.64 -11.25
C ARG A 231 -13.10 -11.44 -10.23
N ALA A 232 -12.50 -12.49 -9.64
CA ALA A 232 -13.13 -13.26 -8.57
C ALA A 232 -13.39 -12.38 -7.34
N MET A 233 -12.44 -11.54 -6.96
CA MET A 233 -12.61 -10.55 -5.89
C MET A 233 -13.79 -9.62 -6.20
N LEU A 234 -13.87 -9.04 -7.40
CA LEU A 234 -14.98 -8.16 -7.78
C LEU A 234 -16.33 -8.86 -7.68
N ALA A 235 -16.43 -10.08 -8.18
CA ALA A 235 -17.67 -10.85 -8.14
C ALA A 235 -18.15 -11.16 -6.72
N LYS A 236 -17.22 -11.33 -5.76
CA LYS A 236 -17.53 -11.65 -4.36
C LYS A 236 -17.72 -10.42 -3.50
N ALA A 237 -16.85 -9.44 -3.66
CA ALA A 237 -16.74 -8.29 -2.77
C ALA A 237 -17.49 -7.05 -3.28
N ARG A 238 -17.90 -7.03 -4.55
CA ARG A 238 -18.57 -5.89 -5.17
C ARG A 238 -19.53 -6.34 -6.28
N PRO A 239 -20.47 -7.24 -5.97
CA PRO A 239 -21.32 -7.88 -6.97
C PRO A 239 -22.27 -6.92 -7.71
N ASP A 240 -22.60 -5.78 -7.12
CA ASP A 240 -23.48 -4.75 -7.71
C ASP A 240 -22.69 -3.56 -8.29
N GLY A 241 -21.38 -3.70 -8.43
CA GLY A 241 -20.52 -2.61 -8.88
C GLY A 241 -20.15 -1.62 -7.76
N MET A 242 -19.70 -0.41 -8.13
CA MET A 242 -19.28 0.60 -7.16
C MET A 242 -20.47 1.18 -6.41
N ILE A 243 -20.49 1.03 -5.11
CA ILE A 243 -21.38 1.79 -4.23
C ILE A 243 -20.62 3.04 -3.79
N GLY A 244 -20.92 4.15 -4.44
CA GLY A 244 -20.32 5.44 -4.16
C GLY A 244 -21.24 6.30 -3.30
N ASN A 245 -20.67 6.91 -2.28
CA ASN A 245 -21.33 7.93 -1.47
C ASN A 245 -20.46 9.19 -1.28
N LEU A 246 -19.31 9.25 -1.94
CA LEU A 246 -18.45 10.42 -1.92
C LEU A 246 -18.75 11.29 -3.16
N PRO A 247 -18.85 12.61 -3.02
CA PRO A 247 -18.99 13.52 -4.15
C PRO A 247 -17.84 13.38 -5.14
N VAL A 248 -18.15 13.33 -6.42
CA VAL A 248 -17.14 13.41 -7.48
C VAL A 248 -16.76 14.87 -7.68
N LEU A 249 -15.47 15.16 -7.76
CA LEU A 249 -15.00 16.53 -8.00
C LEU A 249 -15.47 17.05 -9.37
N PRO A 250 -15.75 18.34 -9.48
CA PRO A 250 -15.96 18.97 -10.77
C PRO A 250 -14.68 18.88 -11.62
N LYS A 251 -14.79 19.14 -12.91
CA LYS A 251 -13.60 19.31 -13.76
C LYS A 251 -12.74 20.44 -13.18
N HIS A 252 -11.47 20.18 -13.03
CA HIS A 252 -10.48 21.13 -12.51
C HIS A 252 -9.26 21.20 -13.45
N ALA A 253 -8.16 21.82 -13.02
CA ALA A 253 -6.97 22.02 -13.84
C ALA A 253 -6.56 20.74 -14.57
N PRO A 254 -5.99 20.84 -15.78
CA PRO A 254 -5.56 19.68 -16.55
C PRO A 254 -4.67 18.77 -15.74
N SER A 255 -4.97 17.46 -15.77
CA SER A 255 -4.14 16.43 -15.21
C SER A 255 -3.39 15.67 -16.31
N GLY A 256 -2.36 14.96 -15.95
CA GLY A 256 -1.58 14.16 -16.87
C GLY A 256 -0.08 14.22 -16.56
N PRO A 257 0.75 13.46 -17.31
CA PRO A 257 2.17 13.38 -17.06
C PRO A 257 2.84 14.76 -17.02
N ARG A 258 3.63 14.97 -16.00
CA ARG A 258 4.54 16.11 -15.93
C ARG A 258 5.73 15.77 -16.79
N GLY A 259 6.05 16.61 -17.78
CA GLY A 259 7.25 16.45 -18.57
C GLY A 259 8.47 16.28 -17.65
N ALA A 260 9.40 15.39 -18.04
CA ALA A 260 10.65 15.24 -17.33
C ALA A 260 11.27 16.64 -17.17
N ARG A 261 11.53 17.07 -15.94
CA ARG A 261 12.36 18.25 -15.72
C ARG A 261 13.73 17.93 -16.34
N LYS A 262 14.06 18.65 -17.41
CA LYS A 262 15.40 18.60 -18.00
C LYS A 262 16.41 19.11 -17.00
#